data_b64c3df046708fbc5cbc47647728158a
#
_entry.id   b64c3df046708fbc5cbc47647728158a
#
_cell.length_a   1.000
_cell.length_b   1.000
_cell.length_c   1.000
_cell.angle_alpha   90.00
_cell.angle_beta   90.00
_cell.angle_gamma   90.00
#
_symmetry.space_group_name_H-M   'P 1'
#
loop_
_entity.id
_entity.type
_entity.pdbx_description
1 polymer ?
#
loop_
_entity_poly.entity_id
_entity_poly.type
_entity_poly.pdbx_seq_one_letter_code
_entity_poly.pdbx_strand_id
1 'polypeptide(L)'
;MNRTKLIAMLSAGVALGILSSLPIAGWLWFVWAFVGGGVAAWLHLRRSSQPSTYADGAILGLAAGGLGGIINVLGTVAISLASIALQQALLNTPEKALARDLNTTFGAFAIVTQFLWNLGLIIPIVVLACVGGLVSVALFEQRMPAPASQPAAN
;
A
#
# COMPACT_ATOMS: atom_id res chain seq x y z
N MET A 1 -2.94 -1.91 21.32
CA MET A 1 -2.93 -2.55 19.98
C MET A 1 -2.20 -3.88 20.11
N ASN A 2 -2.82 -4.97 19.67
CA ASN A 2 -2.24 -6.32 19.84
C ASN A 2 -1.09 -6.51 18.84
N ARG A 3 0.03 -7.17 19.25
CA ARG A 3 1.22 -7.43 18.40
C ARG A 3 0.85 -8.03 17.04
N THR A 4 -0.14 -8.90 17.02
CA THR A 4 -0.62 -9.57 15.81
C THR A 4 -1.23 -8.59 14.80
N LYS A 5 -2.04 -7.61 15.27
CA LYS A 5 -2.61 -6.55 14.41
C LYS A 5 -1.49 -5.71 13.80
N LEU A 6 -0.49 -5.33 14.60
CA LEU A 6 0.64 -4.53 14.14
C LEU A 6 1.44 -5.24 13.03
N ILE A 7 1.78 -6.52 13.22
CA ILE A 7 2.54 -7.29 12.22
C ILE A 7 1.75 -7.45 10.92
N ALA A 8 0.44 -7.72 11.00
CA ALA A 8 -0.41 -7.86 9.83
C ALA A 8 -0.49 -6.55 9.02
N MET A 9 -0.68 -5.42 9.72
CA MET A 9 -0.71 -4.08 9.10
C MET A 9 0.62 -3.72 8.44
N LEU A 10 1.74 -3.91 9.16
CA LEU A 10 3.07 -3.58 8.64
C LEU A 10 3.43 -4.43 7.42
N SER A 11 3.27 -5.75 7.52
CA SER A 11 3.64 -6.64 6.42
C SER A 11 2.82 -6.40 5.15
N ALA A 12 1.50 -6.25 5.29
CA ALA A 12 0.62 -5.99 4.15
C ALA A 12 0.82 -4.58 3.58
N GLY A 13 0.96 -3.56 4.44
CA GLY A 13 1.18 -2.18 4.00
C GLY A 13 2.52 -1.98 3.29
N VAL A 14 3.60 -2.59 3.81
CA VAL A 14 4.93 -2.54 3.16
C VAL A 14 4.91 -3.25 1.81
N ALA A 15 4.34 -4.46 1.74
CA ALA A 15 4.23 -5.20 0.48
C ALA A 15 3.41 -4.42 -0.57
N LEU A 16 2.27 -3.85 -0.16
CA LEU A 16 1.43 -3.00 -1.00
C LEU A 16 2.20 -1.77 -1.51
N GLY A 17 2.88 -1.06 -0.63
CA GLY A 17 3.65 0.13 -0.99
C GLY A 17 4.77 -0.16 -1.98
N ILE A 18 5.54 -1.23 -1.77
CA ILE A 18 6.61 -1.65 -2.69
C ILE A 18 6.05 -2.05 -4.05
N LEU A 19 5.03 -2.90 -4.10
CA LEU A 19 4.41 -3.33 -5.36
C LEU A 19 3.81 -2.16 -6.14
N SER A 20 3.17 -1.23 -5.46
CA SER A 20 2.59 -0.04 -6.08
C SER A 20 3.64 0.94 -6.61
N SER A 21 4.87 0.93 -6.07
CA SER A 21 5.96 1.80 -6.52
C SER A 21 6.64 1.32 -7.81
N LEU A 22 6.46 0.05 -8.19
CA LEU A 22 7.08 -0.50 -9.39
C LEU A 22 6.38 0.03 -10.65
N PRO A 23 7.11 0.44 -11.70
CA PRO A 23 6.55 1.09 -12.89
C PRO A 23 5.46 0.26 -13.59
N ILE A 24 5.65 -1.06 -13.70
CA ILE A 24 4.70 -1.97 -14.36
C ILE A 24 3.57 -2.35 -13.41
N ALA A 25 3.90 -2.72 -12.18
CA ALA A 25 2.91 -3.12 -11.17
C ALA A 25 2.08 -1.94 -10.67
N GLY A 26 2.62 -0.72 -10.70
CA GLY A 26 1.95 0.50 -10.29
C GLY A 26 0.69 0.83 -11.08
N TRP A 27 0.56 0.36 -12.32
CA TRP A 27 -0.68 0.50 -13.11
C TRP A 27 -1.87 -0.22 -12.47
N LEU A 28 -1.62 -1.27 -11.70
CA LEU A 28 -2.63 -2.06 -10.99
C LEU A 28 -2.75 -1.62 -9.52
N TRP A 29 -2.41 -0.36 -9.20
CA TRP A 29 -2.43 0.16 -7.84
C TRP A 29 -3.75 -0.11 -7.09
N PHE A 30 -4.87 -0.03 -7.80
CA PHE A 30 -6.21 -0.30 -7.25
C PHE A 30 -6.38 -1.76 -6.84
N VAL A 31 -5.83 -2.72 -7.61
CA VAL A 31 -5.84 -4.15 -7.27
C VAL A 31 -4.97 -4.39 -6.05
N TRP A 32 -3.76 -3.82 -6.03
CA TRP A 32 -2.85 -3.96 -4.89
C TRP A 32 -3.41 -3.34 -3.63
N ALA A 33 -4.08 -2.19 -3.73
CA ALA A 33 -4.74 -1.56 -2.60
C ALA A 33 -5.82 -2.46 -2.00
N PHE A 34 -6.69 -3.00 -2.83
CA PHE A 34 -7.76 -3.91 -2.41
C PHE A 34 -7.21 -5.21 -1.81
N VAL A 35 -6.28 -5.86 -2.50
CA VAL A 35 -5.65 -7.12 -2.05
C VAL A 35 -4.84 -6.89 -0.76
N GLY A 36 -4.10 -5.79 -0.67
CA GLY A 36 -3.30 -5.45 0.52
C GLY A 36 -4.14 -5.30 1.77
N GLY A 37 -5.29 -4.60 1.67
CA GLY A 37 -6.27 -4.50 2.76
C GLY A 37 -6.87 -5.86 3.13
N GLY A 38 -7.21 -6.66 2.13
CA GLY A 38 -7.74 -8.02 2.32
C GLY A 38 -6.73 -8.95 3.01
N VAL A 39 -5.47 -8.93 2.57
CA VAL A 39 -4.38 -9.72 3.17
C VAL A 39 -4.11 -9.30 4.61
N ALA A 40 -4.14 -7.99 4.92
CA ALA A 40 -3.98 -7.50 6.29
C ALA A 40 -5.06 -8.07 7.22
N ALA A 41 -6.31 -8.03 6.80
CA ALA A 41 -7.43 -8.59 7.56
C ALA A 41 -7.33 -10.12 7.68
N TRP A 42 -7.03 -10.82 6.59
CA TRP A 42 -6.87 -12.27 6.58
C TRP A 42 -5.73 -12.76 7.49
N LEU A 43 -4.57 -12.10 7.47
CA LEU A 43 -3.46 -12.41 8.37
C LEU A 43 -3.84 -12.23 9.83
N HIS A 44 -4.65 -11.20 10.11
CA HIS A 44 -5.17 -10.99 11.45
C HIS A 44 -6.13 -12.11 11.88
N LEU A 45 -7.10 -12.46 11.02
CA LEU A 45 -8.06 -13.54 11.26
C LEU A 45 -7.37 -14.88 11.55
N ARG A 46 -6.35 -15.22 10.75
CA ARG A 46 -5.58 -16.47 10.96
C ARG A 46 -4.82 -16.53 12.27
N ARG A 47 -4.42 -15.38 12.82
CA ARG A 47 -3.60 -15.31 14.04
C ARG A 47 -4.39 -14.92 15.29
N SER A 48 -5.62 -14.53 15.13
CA SER A 48 -6.52 -14.14 16.23
C SER A 48 -7.39 -15.34 16.59
N SER A 49 -7.42 -15.67 17.87
CA SER A 49 -8.35 -16.65 18.43
C SER A 49 -9.72 -16.04 18.80
N GLN A 50 -9.87 -14.73 18.65
CA GLN A 50 -11.11 -14.02 18.92
C GLN A 50 -11.87 -13.72 17.63
N PRO A 51 -13.21 -13.75 17.66
CA PRO A 51 -14.01 -13.34 16.53
C PRO A 51 -13.68 -11.89 16.16
N SER A 52 -13.46 -11.64 14.89
CA SER A 52 -13.10 -10.32 14.37
C SER A 52 -14.34 -9.62 13.86
N THR A 53 -14.47 -8.34 14.18
CA THR A 53 -15.59 -7.53 13.71
C THR A 53 -15.28 -6.91 12.35
N TYR A 54 -16.32 -6.51 11.60
CA TYR A 54 -16.14 -5.71 10.37
C TYR A 54 -15.32 -4.44 10.61
N ALA A 55 -15.48 -3.83 11.80
CA ALA A 55 -14.68 -2.68 12.21
C ALA A 55 -13.18 -3.01 12.28
N ASP A 56 -12.82 -4.20 12.75
CA ASP A 56 -11.41 -4.65 12.76
C ASP A 56 -10.86 -4.76 11.32
N GLY A 57 -11.63 -5.32 10.40
CA GLY A 57 -11.25 -5.42 8.99
C GLY A 57 -11.07 -4.04 8.34
N ALA A 58 -11.99 -3.12 8.59
CA ALA A 58 -11.92 -1.75 8.10
C ALA A 58 -10.68 -1.02 8.63
N ILE A 59 -10.41 -1.09 9.94
CA ILE A 59 -9.26 -0.45 10.59
C ILE A 59 -7.95 -1.03 10.04
N LEU A 60 -7.86 -2.35 9.88
CA LEU A 60 -6.67 -3.01 9.33
C LEU A 60 -6.43 -2.62 7.87
N GLY A 61 -7.49 -2.58 7.06
CA GLY A 61 -7.42 -2.13 5.68
C GLY A 61 -7.00 -0.66 5.57
N LEU A 62 -7.60 0.21 6.38
CA LEU A 62 -7.29 1.65 6.44
C LEU A 62 -5.82 1.88 6.85
N ALA A 63 -5.34 1.18 7.86
CA ALA A 63 -3.97 1.33 8.33
C ALA A 63 -2.95 0.74 7.34
N ALA A 64 -3.24 -0.41 6.72
CA ALA A 64 -2.40 -0.99 5.67
C ALA A 64 -2.38 -0.11 4.42
N GLY A 65 -3.53 0.43 4.01
CA GLY A 65 -3.66 1.35 2.89
C GLY A 65 -2.92 2.68 3.12
N GLY A 66 -3.04 3.26 4.32
CA GLY A 66 -2.33 4.48 4.70
C GLY A 66 -0.82 4.29 4.69
N LEU A 67 -0.32 3.22 5.31
CA LEU A 67 1.11 2.87 5.30
C LEU A 67 1.59 2.59 3.87
N GLY A 68 0.86 1.79 3.10
CA GLY A 68 1.18 1.48 1.71
C GLY A 68 1.20 2.71 0.82
N GLY A 69 0.25 3.64 1.01
CA GLY A 69 0.21 4.91 0.30
C GLY A 69 1.43 5.79 0.58
N ILE A 70 1.85 5.90 1.84
CA ILE A 70 3.07 6.64 2.21
C ILE A 70 4.31 6.02 1.57
N ILE A 71 4.45 4.69 1.66
CA ILE A 71 5.59 3.97 1.06
C ILE A 71 5.59 4.14 -0.46
N ASN A 72 4.41 4.09 -1.11
CA ASN A 72 4.26 4.32 -2.54
C ASN A 72 4.78 5.72 -2.95
N VAL A 73 4.39 6.77 -2.22
CA VAL A 73 4.86 8.14 -2.49
C VAL A 73 6.38 8.21 -2.36
N LEU A 74 6.92 7.73 -1.25
CA LEU A 74 8.38 7.75 -1.00
C LEU A 74 9.14 6.91 -2.04
N GLY A 75 8.65 5.72 -2.38
CA GLY A 75 9.25 4.85 -3.38
C GLY A 75 9.25 5.48 -4.77
N THR A 76 8.14 6.08 -5.18
CA THR A 76 8.04 6.75 -6.48
C THR A 76 8.97 7.95 -6.57
N VAL A 77 9.07 8.76 -5.51
CA VAL A 77 10.01 9.89 -5.47
C VAL A 77 11.45 9.38 -5.56
N ALA A 78 11.82 8.34 -4.83
CA ALA A 78 13.16 7.77 -4.86
C ALA A 78 13.53 7.24 -6.26
N ILE A 79 12.62 6.51 -6.92
CA ILE A 79 12.80 6.02 -8.28
C ILE A 79 12.94 7.17 -9.28
N SER A 80 12.12 8.22 -9.14
CA SER A 80 12.19 9.39 -10.01
C SER A 80 13.52 10.13 -9.87
N LEU A 81 13.99 10.33 -8.65
CA LEU A 81 15.31 10.95 -8.41
C LEU A 81 16.45 10.11 -8.98
N ALA A 82 16.41 8.78 -8.79
CA ALA A 82 17.40 7.88 -9.35
C ALA A 82 17.41 7.91 -10.90
N SER A 83 16.23 7.97 -11.52
CA SER A 83 16.11 8.04 -12.99
C SER A 83 16.69 9.37 -13.54
N ILE A 84 16.46 10.48 -12.87
CA ILE A 84 17.05 11.78 -13.27
C ILE A 84 18.56 11.77 -13.10
N ALA A 85 19.07 11.25 -11.98
CA ALA A 85 20.51 11.14 -11.76
C ALA A 85 21.19 10.28 -12.85
N LEU A 86 20.55 9.15 -13.22
CA LEU A 86 21.06 8.31 -14.30
C LEU A 86 21.05 9.02 -15.65
N GLN A 87 19.96 9.73 -15.98
CA GLN A 87 19.86 10.50 -17.22
C GLN A 87 20.92 11.61 -17.27
N GLN A 88 21.14 12.32 -16.16
CA GLN A 88 22.19 13.33 -16.08
C GLN A 88 23.59 12.73 -16.31
N ALA A 89 23.88 11.58 -15.73
CA ALA A 89 25.14 10.89 -15.93
C ALA A 89 25.36 10.50 -17.41
N LEU A 90 24.30 10.04 -18.10
CA LEU A 90 24.35 9.68 -19.52
C LEU A 90 24.46 10.90 -20.47
N LEU A 91 23.97 12.05 -20.04
CA LEU A 91 24.00 13.30 -20.80
C LEU A 91 25.20 14.19 -20.47
N ASN A 92 26.14 13.72 -19.66
CA ASN A 92 27.29 14.51 -19.20
C ASN A 92 28.38 14.61 -20.25
N THR A 93 28.03 15.07 -21.47
CA THR A 93 28.94 15.40 -22.56
C THR A 93 28.68 16.83 -23.02
N PRO A 94 29.72 17.59 -23.45
CA PRO A 94 29.55 18.99 -23.86
C PRO A 94 28.54 19.14 -25.01
N GLU A 95 28.47 18.18 -25.91
CA GLU A 95 27.53 18.18 -27.05
C GLU A 95 26.06 18.07 -26.63
N LYS A 96 25.80 17.57 -25.43
CA LYS A 96 24.45 17.37 -24.91
C LYS A 96 24.07 18.37 -23.79
N ALA A 97 24.81 19.46 -23.66
CA ALA A 97 24.57 20.43 -22.58
C ALA A 97 23.13 20.98 -22.58
N LEU A 98 22.60 21.38 -23.77
CA LEU A 98 21.24 21.84 -23.90
C LEU A 98 20.21 20.76 -23.48
N ALA A 99 20.40 19.52 -23.91
CA ALA A 99 19.53 18.41 -23.55
C ALA A 99 19.55 18.14 -22.04
N ARG A 100 20.72 18.29 -21.41
CA ARG A 100 20.86 18.17 -19.95
C ARG A 100 20.08 19.26 -19.22
N ASP A 101 20.18 20.52 -19.65
CA ASP A 101 19.51 21.65 -18.99
C ASP A 101 17.98 21.53 -19.12
N LEU A 102 17.50 21.16 -20.31
CA LEU A 102 16.08 20.87 -20.53
C LEU A 102 15.61 19.70 -19.65
N ASN A 103 16.37 18.60 -19.62
CA ASN A 103 16.03 17.44 -18.81
C ASN A 103 16.00 17.76 -17.30
N THR A 104 16.89 18.64 -16.82
CA THR A 104 16.89 19.07 -15.42
C THR A 104 15.62 19.84 -15.07
N THR A 105 15.22 20.78 -15.94
CA THR A 105 14.04 21.63 -15.73
C THR A 105 12.74 20.81 -15.83
N PHE A 106 12.58 20.03 -16.90
CA PHE A 106 11.38 19.20 -17.09
C PHE A 106 11.34 18.06 -16.09
N GLY A 107 12.49 17.50 -15.69
CA GLY A 107 12.58 16.47 -14.68
C GLY A 107 12.11 16.95 -13.31
N ALA A 108 12.51 18.15 -12.89
CA ALA A 108 12.05 18.74 -11.65
C ALA A 108 10.52 18.95 -11.65
N PHE A 109 9.98 19.48 -12.77
CA PHE A 109 8.53 19.64 -12.94
C PHE A 109 7.80 18.29 -12.91
N ALA A 110 8.34 17.27 -13.57
CA ALA A 110 7.78 15.91 -13.58
C ALA A 110 7.75 15.32 -12.18
N ILE A 111 8.80 15.49 -11.36
CA ILE A 111 8.81 15.01 -9.96
C ILE A 111 7.71 15.69 -9.14
N VAL A 112 7.58 17.01 -9.24
CA VAL A 112 6.55 17.74 -8.49
C VAL A 112 5.15 17.27 -8.89
N THR A 113 4.90 17.16 -10.20
CA THR A 113 3.62 16.67 -10.71
C THR A 113 3.33 15.25 -10.26
N GLN A 114 4.33 14.37 -10.34
CA GLN A 114 4.22 12.97 -9.89
C GLN A 114 3.97 12.88 -8.38
N PHE A 115 4.64 13.72 -7.59
CA PHE A 115 4.42 13.78 -6.15
C PHE A 115 2.99 14.21 -5.82
N LEU A 116 2.49 15.27 -6.42
CA LEU A 116 1.12 15.75 -6.22
C LEU A 116 0.09 14.71 -6.65
N TRP A 117 0.32 14.05 -7.79
CA TRP A 117 -0.52 12.96 -8.27
C TRP A 117 -0.57 11.80 -7.27
N ASN A 118 0.59 11.33 -6.81
CA ASN A 118 0.65 10.23 -5.82
C ASN A 118 0.04 10.63 -4.48
N LEU A 119 0.18 11.89 -4.08
CA LEU A 119 -0.47 12.40 -2.86
C LEU A 119 -2.00 12.32 -2.98
N GLY A 120 -2.54 12.69 -4.15
CA GLY A 120 -3.97 12.56 -4.44
C GLY A 120 -4.45 11.11 -4.45
N LEU A 121 -3.60 10.16 -4.83
CA LEU A 121 -3.93 8.74 -4.84
C LEU A 121 -3.99 8.09 -3.46
N ILE A 122 -3.47 8.71 -2.40
CA ILE A 122 -3.52 8.14 -1.05
C ILE A 122 -4.97 7.89 -0.62
N ILE A 123 -5.88 8.82 -0.88
CA ILE A 123 -7.29 8.68 -0.48
C ILE A 123 -7.95 7.46 -1.13
N PRO A 124 -7.94 7.31 -2.47
CA PRO A 124 -8.55 6.13 -3.09
C PRO A 124 -7.83 4.82 -2.72
N ILE A 125 -6.51 4.82 -2.50
CA ILE A 125 -5.77 3.65 -2.01
C ILE A 125 -6.31 3.23 -0.64
N VAL A 126 -6.47 4.15 0.29
CA VAL A 126 -6.97 3.88 1.65
C VAL A 126 -8.40 3.37 1.61
N VAL A 127 -9.26 3.98 0.79
CA VAL A 127 -10.66 3.55 0.63
C VAL A 127 -10.73 2.12 0.08
N LEU A 128 -9.99 1.82 -0.99
CA LEU A 128 -9.96 0.48 -1.58
C LEU A 128 -9.39 -0.57 -0.62
N ALA A 129 -8.36 -0.24 0.12
CA ALA A 129 -7.79 -1.13 1.13
C ALA A 129 -8.78 -1.38 2.28
N CYS A 130 -9.54 -0.36 2.69
CA CYS A 130 -10.61 -0.51 3.68
C CYS A 130 -11.69 -1.48 3.17
N VAL A 131 -12.15 -1.31 1.93
CA VAL A 131 -13.13 -2.22 1.31
C VAL A 131 -12.57 -3.64 1.21
N GLY A 132 -11.30 -3.82 0.81
CA GLY A 132 -10.63 -5.11 0.79
C GLY A 132 -10.59 -5.78 2.16
N GLY A 133 -10.34 -5.01 3.22
CA GLY A 133 -10.37 -5.48 4.60
C GLY A 133 -11.77 -5.94 5.04
N LEU A 134 -12.80 -5.18 4.71
CA LEU A 134 -14.20 -5.55 4.99
C LEU A 134 -14.63 -6.83 4.27
N VAL A 135 -14.31 -6.93 2.97
CA VAL A 135 -14.62 -8.12 2.16
C VAL A 135 -13.92 -9.35 2.71
N SER A 136 -12.66 -9.21 3.14
CA SER A 136 -11.91 -10.31 3.73
C SER A 136 -12.57 -10.84 5.00
N VAL A 137 -13.02 -9.96 5.90
CA VAL A 137 -13.76 -10.38 7.11
C VAL A 137 -15.05 -11.08 6.70
N ALA A 138 -15.84 -10.51 5.78
CA ALA A 138 -17.09 -11.10 5.33
C ALA A 138 -16.93 -12.52 4.75
N LEU A 139 -15.83 -12.76 4.01
CA LEU A 139 -15.59 -14.05 3.34
C LEU A 139 -15.00 -15.11 4.29
N PHE A 140 -14.16 -14.72 5.23
CA PHE A 140 -13.38 -15.65 6.02
C PHE A 140 -13.96 -15.87 7.43
N GLU A 141 -14.67 -14.92 8.01
CA GLU A 141 -15.29 -15.07 9.31
C GLU A 141 -16.45 -16.09 9.28
N GLN A 142 -17.24 -16.10 8.20
CA GLN A 142 -18.34 -17.06 8.04
C GLN A 142 -17.89 -18.53 7.99
N ARG A 143 -16.59 -18.79 7.83
CA ARG A 143 -16.03 -20.15 7.78
C ARG A 143 -15.47 -20.63 9.12
N MET A 144 -15.48 -19.81 10.16
CA MET A 144 -15.10 -20.24 11.50
C MET A 144 -16.30 -20.94 12.15
N PRO A 145 -16.16 -22.21 12.58
CA PRO A 145 -17.22 -22.86 13.34
C PRO A 145 -17.48 -22.02 14.59
N ALA A 146 -18.76 -21.82 14.90
CA ALA A 146 -19.15 -21.19 16.15
C ALA A 146 -18.44 -21.88 17.32
N PRO A 147 -17.88 -21.12 18.30
CA PRO A 147 -17.27 -21.75 19.47
C PRO A 147 -18.32 -22.66 20.10
N ALA A 148 -17.94 -23.94 20.29
CA ALA A 148 -18.81 -24.92 20.94
C ALA A 148 -19.32 -24.28 22.23
N SER A 149 -20.63 -24.17 22.36
CA SER A 149 -21.27 -23.62 23.55
C SER A 149 -20.71 -24.42 24.76
N GLN A 150 -19.98 -23.75 25.63
CA GLN A 150 -19.53 -24.36 26.87
C GLN A 150 -20.77 -24.86 27.57
N PRO A 151 -20.82 -26.17 27.97
CA PRO A 151 -21.93 -26.66 28.76
C PRO A 151 -22.00 -25.82 30.02
N ALA A 152 -23.20 -25.31 30.32
CA ALA A 152 -23.45 -24.57 31.54
C ALA A 152 -22.97 -25.42 32.72
N ALA A 153 -21.96 -24.94 33.45
CA ALA A 153 -21.54 -25.54 34.70
C ALA A 153 -22.71 -25.40 35.70
N ASN A 154 -23.41 -26.49 35.93
CA ASN A 154 -24.38 -26.61 37.02
C ASN A 154 -23.66 -26.75 38.35
#